data_01e717a82720186e285d4704dc894b56
#
_entry.id   01e717a82720186e285d4704dc894b56
#
_cell.length_a   1.000
_cell.length_b   1.000
_cell.length_c   1.000
_cell.angle_alpha   90.00
_cell.angle_beta   90.00
_cell.angle_gamma   90.00
#
_symmetry.space_group_name_H-M   'P 1'
#
loop_
_entity.id
_entity.type
_entity.pdbx_description
1 polymer ?
#
loop_
_entity_poly.entity_id
_entity_poly.type
_entity_poly.pdbx_seq_one_letter_code
_entity_poly.pdbx_strand_id
1 'polypeptide(L)'
;ISTVLSAISLISLVIWESTSENPILDLSLFKSRNFTIGIVSITCAYLFYSGAIVLMPQLLQETMGYNAIWAGLAYAPIGIMPLLISPLIGRYGNKIDMRVLVTFSFLMYAVCYYWRSVTFMPTIDFTGIILPQFFQGFAVACFFLPLTTISFSGLPDNKFANASSMSNFFRTLSGSVGTSLTMTLWGRRESLHHSQLTATIDQFNPVFNSSSQIMDKYYGSL
;
A
#
# COMPACT_ATOMS: atom_id res chain seq x y z
N ILE A 1 14.41 0.74 -21.78
CA ILE A 1 15.58 -0.04 -21.34
C ILE A 1 15.23 -0.82 -20.08
N SER A 2 14.74 -0.19 -19.00
CA SER A 2 14.40 -0.86 -17.72
C SER A 2 13.34 -1.95 -17.86
N THR A 3 12.30 -1.75 -18.68
CA THR A 3 11.27 -2.76 -18.93
C THR A 3 11.81 -4.00 -19.64
N VAL A 4 12.69 -3.82 -20.61
CA VAL A 4 13.34 -4.94 -21.33
C VAL A 4 14.26 -5.71 -20.38
N LEU A 5 15.06 -4.99 -19.58
CA LEU A 5 15.94 -5.61 -18.59
C LEU A 5 15.16 -6.39 -17.54
N SER A 6 14.06 -5.83 -17.05
CA SER A 6 13.15 -6.51 -16.11
C SER A 6 12.53 -7.77 -16.71
N ALA A 7 12.07 -7.72 -17.96
CA ALA A 7 11.53 -8.89 -18.64
C ALA A 7 12.58 -9.99 -18.83
N ILE A 8 13.78 -9.63 -19.26
CA ILE A 8 14.89 -10.58 -19.41
C ILE A 8 15.25 -11.22 -18.07
N SER A 9 15.34 -10.41 -16.99
CA SER A 9 15.66 -10.93 -15.65
C SER A 9 14.59 -11.89 -15.13
N LEU A 10 13.29 -11.60 -15.34
CA LEU A 10 12.22 -12.50 -14.97
C LEU A 10 12.24 -13.81 -15.76
N ILE A 11 12.47 -13.73 -17.07
CA ILE A 11 12.58 -14.94 -17.92
C ILE A 11 13.79 -15.78 -17.49
N SER A 12 14.93 -15.14 -17.26
CA SER A 12 16.16 -15.82 -16.80
C SER A 12 15.93 -16.49 -15.43
N LEU A 13 15.22 -15.84 -14.52
CA LEU A 13 14.88 -16.41 -13.21
C LEU A 13 13.99 -17.63 -13.37
N VAL A 14 12.95 -17.58 -14.19
CA VAL A 14 12.06 -18.73 -14.43
C VAL A 14 12.81 -19.90 -15.07
N ILE A 15 13.70 -19.64 -16.04
CA ILE A 15 14.52 -20.68 -16.68
C ILE A 15 15.48 -21.30 -15.66
N TRP A 16 16.18 -20.48 -14.87
CA TRP A 16 17.09 -20.95 -13.83
C TRP A 16 16.37 -21.82 -12.80
N GLU A 17 15.23 -21.36 -12.31
CA GLU A 17 14.43 -22.02 -11.29
C GLU A 17 13.87 -23.37 -11.77
N SER A 18 13.52 -23.48 -13.06
CA SER A 18 13.02 -24.72 -13.65
C SER A 18 14.14 -25.73 -13.98
N THR A 19 15.39 -25.29 -14.04
CA THR A 19 16.54 -26.14 -14.44
C THR A 19 17.45 -26.51 -13.25
N SER A 20 17.32 -25.79 -12.12
CA SER A 20 18.17 -25.97 -10.94
C SER A 20 17.76 -27.21 -10.14
N GLU A 21 18.77 -28.01 -9.72
CA GLU A 21 18.56 -29.16 -8.83
C GLU A 21 18.12 -28.76 -7.41
N ASN A 22 18.46 -27.55 -6.98
CA ASN A 22 18.05 -26.98 -5.69
C ASN A 22 17.35 -25.62 -5.92
N PRO A 23 16.07 -25.62 -6.32
CA PRO A 23 15.34 -24.40 -6.59
C PRO A 23 15.14 -23.58 -5.32
N ILE A 24 15.31 -22.25 -5.43
CA ILE A 24 15.05 -21.31 -4.34
C ILE A 24 13.54 -21.24 -4.07
N LEU A 25 12.73 -21.35 -5.14
CA LEU A 25 11.28 -21.35 -5.08
C LEU A 25 10.75 -22.79 -5.10
N ASP A 26 10.60 -23.40 -3.93
CA ASP A 26 10.03 -24.75 -3.83
C ASP A 26 8.53 -24.75 -4.16
N LEU A 27 8.19 -24.96 -5.43
CA LEU A 27 6.81 -25.03 -5.90
C LEU A 27 5.99 -26.15 -5.23
N SER A 28 6.66 -27.13 -4.58
CA SER A 28 5.96 -28.18 -3.83
C SER A 28 5.16 -27.63 -2.64
N LEU A 29 5.53 -26.46 -2.13
CA LEU A 29 4.82 -25.77 -1.04
C LEU A 29 3.39 -25.39 -1.42
N PHE A 30 3.12 -25.15 -2.70
CA PHE A 30 1.76 -24.86 -3.18
C PHE A 30 0.81 -26.07 -3.12
N LYS A 31 1.31 -27.30 -2.85
CA LYS A 31 0.46 -28.44 -2.53
C LYS A 31 -0.22 -28.27 -1.17
N SER A 32 0.35 -27.48 -0.27
CA SER A 32 -0.29 -27.13 1.00
C SER A 32 -1.35 -26.06 0.78
N ARG A 33 -2.61 -26.40 1.07
CA ARG A 33 -3.74 -25.47 0.94
C ARG A 33 -3.58 -24.21 1.78
N ASN A 34 -3.09 -24.35 3.01
CA ASN A 34 -2.89 -23.20 3.91
C ASN A 34 -1.84 -22.24 3.37
N PHE A 35 -0.73 -22.78 2.86
CA PHE A 35 0.34 -22.00 2.26
C PHE A 35 -0.16 -21.24 1.02
N THR A 36 -0.82 -21.93 0.11
CA THR A 36 -1.34 -21.31 -1.13
C THR A 36 -2.32 -20.19 -0.85
N ILE A 37 -3.32 -20.43 -0.01
CA ILE A 37 -4.30 -19.39 0.35
C ILE A 37 -3.61 -18.22 1.07
N GLY A 38 -2.67 -18.51 1.97
CA GLY A 38 -1.92 -17.50 2.69
C GLY A 38 -1.06 -16.63 1.76
N ILE A 39 -0.30 -17.23 0.85
CA ILE A 39 0.52 -16.51 -0.13
C ILE A 39 -0.34 -15.65 -1.06
N VAL A 40 -1.44 -16.18 -1.57
CA VAL A 40 -2.36 -15.40 -2.42
C VAL A 40 -2.93 -14.21 -1.64
N SER A 41 -3.34 -14.42 -0.40
CA SER A 41 -3.86 -13.35 0.47
C SER A 41 -2.81 -12.27 0.76
N ILE A 42 -1.57 -12.67 1.08
CA ILE A 42 -0.45 -11.76 1.30
C ILE A 42 -0.14 -10.96 0.02
N THR A 43 -0.07 -11.63 -1.12
CA THR A 43 0.20 -11.02 -2.43
C THR A 43 -0.84 -9.96 -2.77
N CYS A 44 -2.13 -10.30 -2.67
CA CYS A 44 -3.23 -9.36 -2.91
C CYS A 44 -3.18 -8.17 -1.94
N ALA A 45 -2.96 -8.42 -0.65
CA ALA A 45 -2.89 -7.35 0.34
C ALA A 45 -1.71 -6.41 0.10
N TYR A 46 -0.53 -6.95 -0.23
CA TYR A 46 0.65 -6.13 -0.54
C TYR A 46 0.49 -5.31 -1.81
N LEU A 47 -0.22 -5.81 -2.81
CA LEU A 47 -0.51 -5.08 -4.04
C LEU A 47 -1.24 -3.76 -3.75
N PHE A 48 -2.25 -3.78 -2.88
CA PHE A 48 -2.99 -2.58 -2.49
C PHE A 48 -2.27 -1.74 -1.44
N TYR A 49 -1.61 -2.38 -0.48
CA TYR A 49 -0.94 -1.72 0.62
C TYR A 49 0.28 -0.91 0.19
N SER A 50 1.10 -1.46 -0.70
CA SER A 50 2.32 -0.80 -1.18
C SER A 50 2.05 0.50 -1.94
N GLY A 51 0.97 0.55 -2.73
CA GLY A 51 0.54 1.78 -3.38
C GLY A 51 0.23 2.89 -2.38
N ALA A 52 -0.48 2.55 -1.29
CA ALA A 52 -0.82 3.53 -0.25
C ALA A 52 0.40 4.03 0.54
N ILE A 53 1.41 3.16 0.76
CA ILE A 53 2.68 3.55 1.43
C ILE A 53 3.41 4.65 0.66
N VAL A 54 3.45 4.54 -0.66
CA VAL A 54 4.18 5.50 -1.51
C VAL A 54 3.34 6.74 -1.77
N LEU A 55 2.06 6.56 -2.08
CA LEU A 55 1.17 7.67 -2.45
C LEU A 55 0.93 8.64 -1.29
N MET A 56 0.84 8.16 -0.06
CA MET A 56 0.47 9.00 1.08
C MET A 56 1.52 10.07 1.41
N PRO A 57 2.82 9.75 1.59
CA PRO A 57 3.83 10.78 1.78
C PRO A 57 3.96 11.74 0.60
N GLN A 58 3.78 11.25 -0.62
CA GLN A 58 3.83 12.08 -1.82
C GLN A 58 2.67 13.10 -1.83
N LEU A 59 1.46 12.67 -1.55
CA LEU A 59 0.29 13.56 -1.44
C LEU A 59 0.50 14.63 -0.38
N LEU A 60 1.04 14.28 0.79
CA LEU A 60 1.31 15.23 1.86
C LEU A 60 2.36 16.27 1.44
N GLN A 61 3.41 15.85 0.73
CA GLN A 61 4.49 16.76 0.33
C GLN A 61 4.13 17.59 -0.90
N GLU A 62 3.57 16.99 -1.95
CA GLU A 62 3.33 17.66 -3.23
C GLU A 62 2.02 18.46 -3.24
N THR A 63 0.98 17.97 -2.58
CA THR A 63 -0.35 18.61 -2.63
C THR A 63 -0.63 19.47 -1.41
N MET A 64 -0.20 19.03 -0.22
CA MET A 64 -0.49 19.75 1.04
C MET A 64 0.69 20.60 1.53
N GLY A 65 1.85 20.56 0.85
CA GLY A 65 3.02 21.37 1.18
C GLY A 65 3.74 21.00 2.47
N TYR A 66 3.50 19.81 3.01
CA TYR A 66 4.24 19.32 4.18
C TYR A 66 5.71 19.07 3.82
N ASN A 67 6.62 19.43 4.71
CA ASN A 67 7.99 19.00 4.58
C ASN A 67 8.14 17.48 4.88
N ALA A 68 9.26 16.88 4.48
CA ALA A 68 9.49 15.45 4.63
C ALA A 68 9.39 14.96 6.09
N ILE A 69 9.77 15.79 7.06
CA ILE A 69 9.71 15.45 8.50
C ILE A 69 8.25 15.33 8.96
N TRP A 70 7.42 16.32 8.66
CA TRP A 70 6.00 16.31 9.02
C TRP A 70 5.22 15.22 8.28
N ALA A 71 5.52 14.99 7.00
CA ALA A 71 4.93 13.87 6.24
C ALA A 71 5.31 12.51 6.86
N GLY A 72 6.57 12.35 7.31
CA GLY A 72 7.03 11.15 8.02
C GLY A 72 6.34 10.98 9.37
N LEU A 73 6.20 12.05 10.17
CA LEU A 73 5.50 12.02 11.45
C LEU A 73 4.01 11.69 11.29
N ALA A 74 3.36 12.22 10.27
CA ALA A 74 1.97 11.90 9.96
C ALA A 74 1.78 10.42 9.61
N TYR A 75 2.80 9.78 9.02
CA TYR A 75 2.77 8.37 8.64
C TYR A 75 3.29 7.42 9.72
N ALA A 76 4.07 7.91 10.69
CA ALA A 76 4.71 7.11 11.75
C ALA A 76 3.75 6.20 12.55
N PRO A 77 2.49 6.59 12.88
CA PRO A 77 1.60 5.75 13.67
C PRO A 77 1.32 4.38 13.05
N ILE A 78 1.37 4.27 11.71
CA ILE A 78 1.15 2.99 11.01
C ILE A 78 2.26 1.96 11.30
N GLY A 79 3.48 2.42 11.59
CA GLY A 79 4.61 1.58 11.97
C GLY A 79 4.70 1.33 13.47
N ILE A 80 4.30 2.29 14.30
CA ILE A 80 4.38 2.21 15.78
C ILE A 80 3.37 1.18 16.31
N MET A 81 2.16 1.15 15.77
CA MET A 81 1.11 0.24 16.24
C MET A 81 1.48 -1.24 16.11
N PRO A 82 1.99 -1.73 14.97
CA PRO A 82 2.49 -3.09 14.87
C PRO A 82 3.57 -3.43 15.89
N LEU A 83 4.47 -2.50 16.18
CA LEU A 83 5.54 -2.70 17.17
C LEU A 83 4.98 -2.97 18.57
N LEU A 84 3.92 -2.24 18.95
CA LEU A 84 3.27 -2.38 20.27
C LEU A 84 2.36 -3.61 20.36
N ILE A 85 1.68 -3.96 19.29
CA ILE A 85 0.63 -4.98 19.28
C ILE A 85 1.16 -6.36 18.93
N SER A 86 2.22 -6.48 18.11
CA SER A 86 2.78 -7.78 17.71
C SER A 86 3.20 -8.67 18.89
N PRO A 87 3.83 -8.16 19.96
CA PRO A 87 4.14 -8.98 21.14
C PRO A 87 2.89 -9.51 21.86
N LEU A 88 1.82 -8.71 21.88
CA LEU A 88 0.53 -9.11 22.47
C LEU A 88 -0.11 -10.23 21.64
N ILE A 89 -0.13 -10.09 20.32
CA ILE A 89 -0.63 -11.13 19.42
C ILE A 89 0.20 -12.41 19.57
N GLY A 90 1.54 -12.31 19.65
CA GLY A 90 2.41 -13.46 19.86
C GLY A 90 2.11 -14.19 21.17
N ARG A 91 1.87 -13.44 22.27
CA ARG A 91 1.60 -14.01 23.60
C ARG A 91 0.19 -14.64 23.69
N TYR A 92 -0.81 -14.02 23.09
CA TYR A 92 -2.21 -14.46 23.16
C TYR A 92 -2.66 -15.24 21.93
N GLY A 93 -1.80 -15.40 20.93
CA GLY A 93 -2.13 -16.04 19.66
C GLY A 93 -2.61 -17.48 19.77
N ASN A 94 -2.15 -18.22 20.80
CA ASN A 94 -2.63 -19.58 21.06
C ASN A 94 -4.07 -19.64 21.63
N LYS A 95 -4.62 -18.50 22.09
CA LYS A 95 -5.96 -18.39 22.66
C LYS A 95 -6.98 -17.80 21.69
N ILE A 96 -6.52 -17.16 20.63
CA ILE A 96 -7.37 -16.44 19.68
C ILE A 96 -7.24 -17.14 18.32
N ASP A 97 -8.38 -17.39 17.67
CA ASP A 97 -8.36 -17.91 16.31
C ASP A 97 -7.74 -16.86 15.37
N MET A 98 -6.58 -17.18 14.82
CA MET A 98 -5.84 -16.32 13.90
C MET A 98 -6.66 -15.91 12.67
N ARG A 99 -7.62 -16.74 12.26
CA ARG A 99 -8.51 -16.44 11.13
C ARG A 99 -9.44 -15.28 11.43
N VAL A 100 -9.92 -15.19 12.68
CA VAL A 100 -10.77 -14.07 13.13
C VAL A 100 -9.97 -12.78 13.12
N LEU A 101 -8.69 -12.80 13.57
CA LEU A 101 -7.82 -11.64 13.53
C LEU A 101 -7.60 -11.14 12.09
N VAL A 102 -7.34 -12.05 11.16
CA VAL A 102 -7.13 -11.70 9.75
C VAL A 102 -8.41 -11.10 9.14
N THR A 103 -9.57 -11.70 9.41
CA THR A 103 -10.86 -11.17 8.92
C THR A 103 -11.15 -9.79 9.49
N PHE A 104 -10.93 -9.60 10.79
CA PHE A 104 -11.06 -8.30 11.45
C PHE A 104 -10.12 -7.25 10.84
N SER A 105 -8.88 -7.62 10.56
CA SER A 105 -7.89 -6.76 9.91
C SER A 105 -8.37 -6.29 8.52
N PHE A 106 -8.89 -7.17 7.67
CA PHE A 106 -9.45 -6.78 6.37
C PHE A 106 -10.61 -5.79 6.51
N LEU A 107 -11.49 -6.02 7.50
CA LEU A 107 -12.59 -5.09 7.79
C LEU A 107 -12.04 -3.71 8.20
N MET A 108 -11.05 -3.68 9.09
CA MET A 108 -10.40 -2.45 9.53
C MET A 108 -9.71 -1.71 8.38
N TYR A 109 -9.05 -2.43 7.47
CA TYR A 109 -8.51 -1.81 6.25
C TYR A 109 -9.59 -1.17 5.40
N ALA A 110 -10.71 -1.88 5.16
CA ALA A 110 -11.82 -1.35 4.39
C ALA A 110 -12.39 -0.08 5.03
N VAL A 111 -12.59 -0.08 6.35
CA VAL A 111 -13.06 1.09 7.10
C VAL A 111 -12.06 2.25 7.01
N CYS A 112 -10.76 2.00 7.19
CA CYS A 112 -9.73 3.05 7.10
C CYS A 112 -9.65 3.67 5.71
N TYR A 113 -9.70 2.86 4.65
CA TYR A 113 -9.67 3.38 3.28
C TYR A 113 -10.95 4.14 2.92
N TYR A 114 -12.11 3.64 3.36
CA TYR A 114 -13.38 4.36 3.20
C TYR A 114 -13.34 5.71 3.93
N TRP A 115 -12.88 5.72 5.17
CA TRP A 115 -12.74 6.95 5.96
C TRP A 115 -11.87 7.97 5.23
N ARG A 116 -10.69 7.56 4.74
CA ARG A 116 -9.83 8.45 3.95
C ARG A 116 -10.52 8.96 2.70
N SER A 117 -11.25 8.13 1.97
CA SER A 117 -11.92 8.55 0.75
C SER A 117 -12.95 9.66 0.96
N VAL A 118 -13.54 9.73 2.16
CA VAL A 118 -14.56 10.73 2.52
C VAL A 118 -13.95 11.97 3.18
N THR A 119 -12.88 11.80 3.96
CA THR A 119 -12.35 12.90 4.80
C THR A 119 -11.12 13.60 4.22
N PHE A 120 -10.39 12.96 3.29
CA PHE A 120 -9.18 13.56 2.75
C PHE A 120 -9.52 14.67 1.75
N MET A 121 -9.36 15.89 2.24
CA MET A 121 -9.43 17.14 1.47
C MET A 121 -8.14 17.93 1.67
N PRO A 122 -7.74 18.82 0.75
CA PRO A 122 -6.52 19.63 0.90
C PRO A 122 -6.46 20.48 2.17
N THR A 123 -7.60 20.72 2.81
CA THR A 123 -7.76 21.53 4.04
C THR A 123 -7.84 20.69 5.32
N ILE A 124 -7.57 19.36 5.24
CA ILE A 124 -7.67 18.49 6.41
C ILE A 124 -6.60 18.82 7.45
N ASP A 125 -6.99 18.84 8.71
CA ASP A 125 -6.07 19.03 9.83
C ASP A 125 -5.12 17.85 10.01
N PHE A 126 -3.95 18.12 10.60
CA PHE A 126 -2.93 17.08 10.90
C PHE A 126 -3.48 15.92 11.72
N THR A 127 -4.36 16.18 12.68
CA THR A 127 -5.06 15.14 13.46
C THR A 127 -5.96 14.26 12.60
N GLY A 128 -6.63 14.82 11.61
CA GLY A 128 -7.45 14.08 10.66
C GLY A 128 -6.63 13.15 9.77
N ILE A 129 -5.35 13.46 9.55
CA ILE A 129 -4.43 12.61 8.80
C ILE A 129 -3.91 11.47 9.70
N ILE A 130 -3.51 11.77 10.94
CA ILE A 130 -2.91 10.80 11.88
C ILE A 130 -3.90 9.73 12.33
N LEU A 131 -5.14 10.10 12.60
CA LEU A 131 -6.12 9.21 13.19
C LEU A 131 -6.41 7.96 12.33
N PRO A 132 -6.67 8.07 11.01
CA PRO A 132 -6.78 6.89 10.15
C PRO A 132 -5.50 6.05 10.07
N GLN A 133 -4.30 6.69 10.18
CA GLN A 133 -3.02 5.97 10.20
C GLN A 133 -2.87 5.10 11.45
N PHE A 134 -3.31 5.61 12.59
CA PHE A 134 -3.30 4.89 13.86
C PHE A 134 -4.15 3.61 13.77
N PHE A 135 -5.39 3.73 13.31
CA PHE A 135 -6.28 2.57 13.12
C PHE A 135 -5.76 1.60 12.05
N GLN A 136 -5.18 2.12 10.99
CA GLN A 136 -4.56 1.28 9.96
C GLN A 136 -3.34 0.52 10.50
N GLY A 137 -2.54 1.14 11.38
CA GLY A 137 -1.42 0.46 12.03
C GLY A 137 -1.88 -0.72 12.89
N PHE A 138 -3.02 -0.61 13.57
CA PHE A 138 -3.64 -1.73 14.25
C PHE A 138 -4.03 -2.85 13.29
N ALA A 139 -4.64 -2.50 12.15
CA ALA A 139 -4.98 -3.47 11.11
C ALA A 139 -3.76 -4.18 10.56
N VAL A 140 -2.64 -3.46 10.33
CA VAL A 140 -1.35 -4.03 9.89
C VAL A 140 -0.84 -5.10 10.86
N ALA A 141 -0.88 -4.82 12.16
CA ALA A 141 -0.45 -5.77 13.19
C ALA A 141 -1.28 -7.05 13.19
N CYS A 142 -2.59 -6.90 13.11
CA CYS A 142 -3.54 -8.02 13.11
C CYS A 142 -3.56 -8.80 11.77
N PHE A 143 -2.90 -8.29 10.73
CA PHE A 143 -2.85 -8.92 9.42
C PHE A 143 -1.61 -9.76 9.23
N PHE A 144 -0.42 -9.14 9.27
CA PHE A 144 0.81 -9.80 8.81
C PHE A 144 1.23 -10.96 9.68
N LEU A 145 1.24 -10.80 11.00
CA LEU A 145 1.70 -11.86 11.90
C LEU A 145 0.75 -13.07 11.89
N PRO A 146 -0.57 -12.91 12.08
CA PRO A 146 -1.49 -14.05 12.02
C PRO A 146 -1.52 -14.75 10.67
N LEU A 147 -1.47 -13.99 9.57
CA LEU A 147 -1.55 -14.55 8.24
C LEU A 147 -0.30 -15.38 7.89
N THR A 148 0.90 -14.92 8.26
CA THR A 148 2.12 -15.70 8.09
C THR A 148 2.10 -16.96 8.94
N THR A 149 1.62 -16.88 10.18
CA THR A 149 1.48 -18.03 11.07
C THR A 149 0.54 -19.09 10.48
N ILE A 150 -0.62 -18.68 9.95
CA ILE A 150 -1.57 -19.60 9.30
C ILE A 150 -0.95 -20.20 8.03
N SER A 151 -0.27 -19.38 7.22
CA SER A 151 0.32 -19.80 5.95
C SER A 151 1.38 -20.88 6.14
N PHE A 152 2.14 -20.79 7.23
CA PHE A 152 3.23 -21.74 7.52
C PHE A 152 2.76 -22.92 8.39
N SER A 153 1.52 -22.87 8.88
CA SER A 153 0.98 -23.97 9.69
C SER A 153 0.89 -25.26 8.88
N GLY A 154 1.41 -26.35 9.47
CA GLY A 154 1.43 -27.67 8.83
C GLY A 154 2.56 -27.90 7.83
N LEU A 155 3.49 -26.96 7.69
CA LEU A 155 4.73 -27.22 6.95
C LEU A 155 5.76 -27.89 7.85
N PRO A 156 6.57 -28.81 7.33
CA PRO A 156 7.69 -29.39 8.07
C PRO A 156 8.80 -28.35 8.28
N ASP A 157 9.52 -28.47 9.40
CA ASP A 157 10.51 -27.47 9.84
C ASP A 157 11.61 -27.20 8.80
N ASN A 158 12.03 -28.20 8.06
CA ASN A 158 13.02 -28.05 7.00
C ASN A 158 12.56 -27.21 5.80
N LYS A 159 11.26 -26.94 5.68
CA LYS A 159 10.68 -26.11 4.60
C LYS A 159 10.38 -24.66 5.01
N PHE A 160 10.54 -24.30 6.28
CA PHE A 160 10.24 -22.94 6.74
C PHE A 160 11.10 -21.87 6.06
N ALA A 161 12.38 -22.14 5.83
CA ALA A 161 13.27 -21.21 5.14
C ALA A 161 12.80 -20.94 3.71
N ASN A 162 12.46 -21.98 2.96
CA ASN A 162 11.97 -21.87 1.59
C ASN A 162 10.59 -21.17 1.54
N ALA A 163 9.70 -21.50 2.49
CA ALA A 163 8.39 -20.85 2.61
C ALA A 163 8.52 -19.34 2.90
N SER A 164 9.46 -18.96 3.77
CA SER A 164 9.73 -17.54 4.07
C SER A 164 10.31 -16.80 2.87
N SER A 165 11.27 -17.40 2.18
CA SER A 165 11.86 -16.83 0.95
C SER A 165 10.80 -16.62 -0.12
N MET A 166 9.96 -17.62 -0.35
CA MET A 166 8.87 -17.57 -1.31
C MET A 166 7.81 -16.50 -0.94
N SER A 167 7.45 -16.43 0.33
CA SER A 167 6.55 -15.39 0.84
C SER A 167 7.11 -13.98 0.61
N ASN A 168 8.40 -13.78 0.89
CA ASN A 168 9.07 -12.49 0.66
C ASN A 168 9.16 -12.15 -0.83
N PHE A 169 9.41 -13.13 -1.69
CA PHE A 169 9.44 -12.94 -3.14
C PHE A 169 8.09 -12.43 -3.65
N PHE A 170 7.00 -13.14 -3.36
CA PHE A 170 5.66 -12.72 -3.80
C PHE A 170 5.23 -11.37 -3.21
N ARG A 171 5.60 -11.11 -1.97
CA ARG A 171 5.34 -9.84 -1.30
C ARG A 171 6.04 -8.67 -1.99
N THR A 172 7.31 -8.84 -2.31
CA THR A 172 8.10 -7.79 -2.98
C THR A 172 7.62 -7.57 -4.42
N LEU A 173 7.35 -8.65 -5.14
CA LEU A 173 6.85 -8.59 -6.52
C LEU A 173 5.49 -7.88 -6.57
N SER A 174 4.54 -8.29 -5.73
CA SER A 174 3.22 -7.66 -5.67
C SER A 174 3.29 -6.20 -5.21
N GLY A 175 4.20 -5.90 -4.28
CA GLY A 175 4.47 -4.54 -3.84
C GLY A 175 4.92 -3.63 -4.98
N SER A 176 5.87 -4.08 -5.77
CA SER A 176 6.38 -3.34 -6.94
C SER A 176 5.28 -3.11 -7.98
N VAL A 177 4.50 -4.14 -8.29
CA VAL A 177 3.37 -4.03 -9.21
C VAL A 177 2.30 -3.08 -8.66
N GLY A 178 1.95 -3.21 -7.39
CA GLY A 178 0.95 -2.37 -6.72
C GLY A 178 1.34 -0.89 -6.70
N THR A 179 2.58 -0.59 -6.37
CA THR A 179 3.11 0.78 -6.42
C THR A 179 3.04 1.35 -7.84
N SER A 180 3.50 0.59 -8.83
CA SER A 180 3.51 1.01 -10.23
C SER A 180 2.10 1.28 -10.77
N LEU A 181 1.14 0.39 -10.47
CA LEU A 181 -0.27 0.57 -10.84
C LEU A 181 -0.87 1.82 -10.18
N THR A 182 -0.64 1.99 -8.89
CA THR A 182 -1.19 3.12 -8.13
C THR A 182 -0.65 4.45 -8.65
N MET A 183 0.66 4.55 -8.88
CA MET A 183 1.28 5.76 -9.42
C MET A 183 0.82 6.07 -10.85
N THR A 184 0.66 5.04 -11.67
CA THR A 184 0.12 5.22 -13.04
C THR A 184 -1.32 5.71 -13.03
N LEU A 185 -2.17 5.14 -12.17
CA LEU A 185 -3.56 5.55 -12.03
C LEU A 185 -3.67 6.98 -11.46
N TRP A 186 -2.83 7.33 -10.50
CA TRP A 186 -2.75 8.69 -9.95
C TRP A 186 -2.40 9.70 -11.04
N GLY A 187 -1.27 9.51 -11.74
CA GLY A 187 -0.82 10.42 -12.78
C GLY A 187 -1.82 10.56 -13.95
N ARG A 188 -2.51 9.47 -14.33
CA ARG A 188 -3.58 9.53 -15.34
C ARG A 188 -4.76 10.37 -14.86
N ARG A 189 -5.21 10.20 -13.61
CA ARG A 189 -6.31 11.00 -13.06
C ARG A 189 -5.93 12.46 -12.92
N GLU A 190 -4.73 12.75 -12.46
CA GLU A 190 -4.20 14.11 -12.38
C GLU A 190 -4.22 14.79 -13.76
N SER A 191 -3.69 14.14 -14.80
CA SER A 191 -3.70 14.65 -16.18
C SER A 191 -5.12 14.89 -16.70
N LEU A 192 -6.05 13.97 -16.41
CA LEU A 192 -7.46 14.13 -16.81
C LEU A 192 -8.12 15.32 -16.12
N HIS A 193 -7.94 15.47 -14.82
CA HIS A 193 -8.50 16.60 -14.10
C HIS A 193 -7.87 17.93 -14.53
N HIS A 194 -6.56 17.94 -14.77
CA HIS A 194 -5.87 19.12 -15.28
C HIS A 194 -6.40 19.51 -16.68
N SER A 195 -6.59 18.53 -17.57
CA SER A 195 -7.14 18.81 -18.91
C SER A 195 -8.60 19.29 -18.86
N GLN A 196 -9.41 18.79 -17.93
CA GLN A 196 -10.79 19.23 -17.74
C GLN A 196 -10.84 20.66 -17.17
N LEU A 197 -9.97 20.99 -16.23
CA LEU A 197 -9.87 22.34 -15.67
C LEU A 197 -9.39 23.32 -16.73
N THR A 198 -8.36 22.99 -17.50
CA THR A 198 -7.85 23.86 -18.57
C THR A 198 -8.87 24.05 -19.69
N ALA A 199 -9.69 23.05 -20.02
CA ALA A 199 -10.76 23.19 -20.99
C ALA A 199 -11.88 24.15 -20.54
N THR A 200 -12.05 24.37 -19.23
CA THR A 200 -13.01 25.34 -18.68
C THR A 200 -12.43 26.76 -18.52
N ILE A 201 -11.10 26.90 -18.63
CA ILE A 201 -10.42 28.20 -18.61
C ILE A 201 -10.34 28.73 -20.05
N ASP A 202 -11.44 29.29 -20.52
CA ASP A 202 -11.52 30.01 -21.80
C ASP A 202 -11.72 31.51 -21.55
N GLN A 203 -11.08 32.35 -22.39
CA GLN A 203 -11.23 33.80 -22.34
C GLN A 203 -12.69 34.25 -22.48
N PHE A 204 -13.54 33.41 -23.05
CA PHE A 204 -14.97 33.64 -23.21
C PHE A 204 -15.81 33.15 -22.02
N ASN A 205 -15.21 32.48 -21.05
CA ASN A 205 -15.93 32.01 -19.86
C ASN A 205 -16.19 33.16 -18.88
N PRO A 206 -17.44 33.53 -18.62
CA PRO A 206 -17.76 34.65 -17.73
C PRO A 206 -17.28 34.45 -16.28
N VAL A 207 -17.19 33.20 -15.83
CA VAL A 207 -16.66 32.84 -14.50
C VAL A 207 -15.14 33.06 -14.43
N PHE A 208 -14.41 32.75 -15.49
CA PHE A 208 -12.98 33.03 -15.58
C PHE A 208 -12.71 34.56 -15.56
N ASN A 209 -13.44 35.32 -16.37
CA ASN A 209 -13.27 36.76 -16.43
C ASN A 209 -13.61 37.47 -15.11
N SER A 210 -14.65 37.02 -14.40
CA SER A 210 -14.98 37.56 -13.08
C SER A 210 -13.92 37.22 -12.03
N SER A 211 -13.38 35.98 -12.06
CA SER A 211 -12.34 35.55 -11.15
C SER A 211 -11.00 36.24 -11.42
N SER A 212 -10.62 36.44 -12.68
CA SER A 212 -9.41 37.20 -13.05
C SER A 212 -9.49 38.66 -12.63
N GLN A 213 -10.64 39.31 -12.80
CA GLN A 213 -10.86 40.66 -12.33
C GLN A 213 -10.76 40.78 -10.80
N ILE A 214 -11.24 39.80 -10.07
CA ILE A 214 -11.12 39.75 -8.61
C ILE A 214 -9.64 39.58 -8.22
N MET A 215 -8.91 38.69 -8.89
CA MET A 215 -7.47 38.50 -8.66
C MET A 215 -6.66 39.76 -8.97
N ASP A 216 -6.90 40.39 -10.10
CA ASP A 216 -6.23 41.67 -10.46
C ASP A 216 -6.54 42.78 -9.45
N LYS A 217 -7.75 42.80 -8.92
CA LYS A 217 -8.14 43.79 -7.91
C LYS A 217 -7.44 43.60 -6.56
N TYR A 218 -7.18 42.35 -6.17
CA TYR A 218 -6.58 42.03 -4.86
C TYR A 218 -5.07 41.85 -4.92
N TYR A 219 -4.51 41.43 -6.04
CA TYR A 219 -3.08 41.09 -6.21
C TYR A 219 -2.36 41.93 -7.24
N GLY A 220 -3.05 42.63 -8.14
CA GLY A 220 -2.46 43.47 -9.16
C GLY A 220 -1.93 44.82 -8.66
N SER A 221 -2.04 45.06 -7.35
CA SER A 221 -1.49 46.21 -6.66
C SER A 221 -0.21 45.91 -5.85
N LEU A 222 0.34 44.69 -5.99
CA LEU A 222 1.63 44.28 -5.43
C LEU A 222 2.73 44.30 -6.49
#